data_56e6ec22f8051a9a5a4a19e6fefb1e30
#
_entry.id   56e6ec22f8051a9a5a4a19e6fefb1e30
#
_cell.length_a   1.000
_cell.length_b   1.000
_cell.length_c   1.000
_cell.angle_alpha   90.00
_cell.angle_beta   90.00
_cell.angle_gamma   90.00
#
_symmetry.space_group_name_H-M   'P 1'
#
loop_
_entity.id
_entity.type
_entity.pdbx_description
1 polymer ?
#
loop_
_entity_poly.entity_id
_entity_poly.type
_entity_poly.pdbx_seq_one_letter_code
_entity_poly.pdbx_strand_id
1 'polypeptide(L)'
;MPRKTLHTFASIISGKPVAVLSVVLGLLIISALNIPNFKLEASSDSLVLENDEDLKYYREINKEYSTTDFLVVLFTPKKPLFDPESIKNVRSTADQLENLEGVSDVLSYLDAPLLFSPKMSMSELADNLKTIEEEGVDLNLAKQEFQDSPLYTELLVSKDGQTTALQLNLHENIEYDQAIQKRYKLRQQLIDGREDDI
;
A
#
# COMPACT_ATOMS: atom_id res chain seq x y z
N MET A 1 -12.27 43.00 -16.42
CA MET A 1 -11.35 43.75 -15.51
C MET A 1 -11.24 45.18 -16.03
N PRO A 2 -11.37 46.22 -15.22
CA PRO A 2 -11.36 47.61 -15.70
C PRO A 2 -9.96 47.99 -16.19
N ARG A 3 -9.90 48.55 -17.39
CA ARG A 3 -8.66 49.00 -18.07
C ARG A 3 -7.73 49.87 -17.18
N LYS A 4 -8.28 50.58 -16.20
CA LYS A 4 -7.54 51.47 -15.29
C LYS A 4 -6.59 50.69 -14.34
N THR A 5 -6.95 49.49 -13.86
CA THR A 5 -6.10 48.70 -12.97
C THR A 5 -4.89 48.11 -13.70
N LEU A 6 -5.05 47.72 -14.98
CA LEU A 6 -3.94 47.22 -15.80
C LEU A 6 -2.88 48.29 -16.06
N HIS A 7 -3.29 49.53 -16.36
CA HIS A 7 -2.38 50.66 -16.59
C HIS A 7 -1.61 51.05 -15.33
N THR A 8 -2.26 51.03 -14.17
CA THR A 8 -1.58 51.29 -12.89
C THR A 8 -0.54 50.20 -12.55
N PHE A 9 -0.87 48.95 -12.81
CA PHE A 9 0.05 47.83 -12.60
C PHE A 9 1.28 47.91 -13.54
N ALA A 10 1.06 48.17 -14.81
CA ALA A 10 2.11 48.36 -15.81
C ALA A 10 3.04 49.55 -15.46
N SER A 11 2.47 50.65 -14.98
CA SER A 11 3.22 51.85 -14.59
C SER A 11 4.10 51.60 -13.35
N ILE A 12 3.65 50.82 -12.38
CA ILE A 12 4.44 50.47 -11.20
C ILE A 12 5.62 49.57 -11.59
N ILE A 13 5.39 48.59 -12.44
CA ILE A 13 6.43 47.67 -12.92
C ILE A 13 7.51 48.37 -13.73
N SER A 14 7.09 49.24 -14.66
CA SER A 14 8.01 50.00 -15.52
C SER A 14 8.72 51.14 -14.79
N GLY A 15 8.07 51.75 -13.79
CA GLY A 15 8.60 52.91 -13.07
C GLY A 15 9.64 52.57 -12.00
N LYS A 16 9.57 51.38 -11.40
CA LYS A 16 10.49 50.94 -10.33
C LYS A 16 10.86 49.44 -10.48
N PRO A 17 11.54 49.07 -11.58
CA PRO A 17 11.81 47.65 -11.86
C PRO A 17 12.66 46.97 -10.78
N VAL A 18 13.63 47.66 -10.20
CA VAL A 18 14.49 47.13 -9.12
C VAL A 18 13.68 46.82 -7.87
N ALA A 19 12.75 47.67 -7.48
CA ALA A 19 11.91 47.45 -6.32
C ALA A 19 10.98 46.26 -6.52
N VAL A 20 10.38 46.14 -7.72
CA VAL A 20 9.54 44.96 -8.06
C VAL A 20 10.37 43.67 -8.04
N LEU A 21 11.57 43.68 -8.63
CA LEU A 21 12.48 42.52 -8.62
C LEU A 21 12.89 42.15 -7.20
N SER A 22 13.19 43.11 -6.33
CA SER A 22 13.53 42.88 -4.93
C SER A 22 12.37 42.25 -4.16
N VAL A 23 11.13 42.69 -4.39
CA VAL A 23 9.94 42.07 -3.76
C VAL A 23 9.77 40.63 -4.22
N VAL A 24 9.87 40.36 -5.52
CA VAL A 24 9.74 39.02 -6.10
C VAL A 24 10.84 38.10 -5.55
N LEU A 25 12.09 38.59 -5.50
CA LEU A 25 13.22 37.85 -4.96
C LEU A 25 13.03 37.56 -3.46
N GLY A 26 12.52 38.53 -2.71
CA GLY A 26 12.19 38.34 -1.29
C GLY A 26 11.14 37.26 -1.07
N LEU A 27 10.07 37.27 -1.87
CA LEU A 27 9.04 36.23 -1.85
C LEU A 27 9.59 34.84 -2.21
N LEU A 28 10.46 34.76 -3.21
CA LEU A 28 11.13 33.53 -3.59
C LEU A 28 12.00 32.96 -2.47
N ILE A 29 12.77 33.83 -1.79
CA ILE A 29 13.60 33.42 -0.65
C ILE A 29 12.74 32.91 0.49
N ILE A 30 11.65 33.62 0.84
CA ILE A 30 10.72 33.19 1.89
C ILE A 30 10.08 31.86 1.53
N SER A 31 9.67 31.66 0.28
CA SER A 31 9.11 30.41 -0.18
C SER A 31 10.14 29.26 -0.13
N ALA A 32 11.37 29.53 -0.56
CA ALA A 32 12.46 28.54 -0.53
C ALA A 32 12.78 28.09 0.91
N LEU A 33 12.79 29.00 1.87
CA LEU A 33 13.01 28.68 3.29
C LEU A 33 11.88 27.82 3.88
N ASN A 34 10.69 27.86 3.29
CA ASN A 34 9.55 27.07 3.74
C ASN A 34 9.38 25.71 3.01
N ILE A 35 10.19 25.42 1.98
CA ILE A 35 10.14 24.11 1.28
C ILE A 35 10.26 22.92 2.24
N PRO A 36 11.15 22.90 3.25
CA PRO A 36 11.24 21.78 4.19
C PRO A 36 9.97 21.55 5.03
N ASN A 37 9.14 22.57 5.18
CA ASN A 37 7.87 22.48 5.91
C ASN A 37 6.71 22.03 5.03
N PHE A 38 6.92 21.96 3.71
CA PHE A 38 5.91 21.51 2.78
C PHE A 38 5.79 19.99 2.85
N LYS A 39 4.68 19.51 3.38
CA LYS A 39 4.34 18.07 3.42
C LYS A 39 3.22 17.81 2.42
N LEU A 40 3.52 17.03 1.40
CA LEU A 40 2.51 16.54 0.47
C LEU A 40 1.89 15.27 1.06
N GLU A 41 0.61 15.32 1.37
CA GLU A 41 -0.14 14.12 1.73
C GLU A 41 -0.55 13.41 0.43
N ALA A 42 0.15 12.31 0.10
CA ALA A 42 -0.13 11.49 -1.07
C ALA A 42 -0.90 10.20 -0.70
N SER A 43 -1.60 10.21 0.44
CA SER A 43 -2.45 9.10 0.86
C SER A 43 -3.63 8.94 -0.10
N SER A 44 -3.94 7.70 -0.49
CA SER A 44 -5.13 7.36 -1.28
C SER A 44 -6.42 7.88 -0.61
N ASP A 45 -6.44 7.92 0.71
CA ASP A 45 -7.54 8.46 1.51
C ASP A 45 -7.81 9.95 1.27
N SER A 46 -6.78 10.74 0.91
CA SER A 46 -6.94 12.17 0.61
C SER A 46 -7.55 12.45 -0.75
N LEU A 47 -7.56 11.45 -1.64
CA LEU A 47 -8.12 11.52 -2.99
C LEU A 47 -9.59 11.12 -3.06
N VAL A 48 -10.12 10.52 -2.00
CA VAL A 48 -11.53 10.07 -1.94
C VAL A 48 -12.38 11.16 -1.30
N LEU A 49 -13.55 11.42 -1.90
CA LEU A 49 -14.55 12.36 -1.36
C LEU A 49 -15.03 11.86 0.00
N GLU A 50 -14.77 12.64 1.06
CA GLU A 50 -15.07 12.25 2.46
C GLU A 50 -16.56 12.02 2.74
N ASN A 51 -17.46 12.56 1.92
CA ASN A 51 -18.91 12.39 2.04
C ASN A 51 -19.47 11.21 1.23
N ASP A 52 -18.62 10.38 0.65
CA ASP A 52 -19.02 9.20 -0.10
C ASP A 52 -19.61 8.14 0.87
N GLU A 53 -20.84 7.69 0.59
CA GLU A 53 -21.52 6.66 1.38
C GLU A 53 -20.79 5.31 1.26
N ASP A 54 -20.22 5.00 0.09
CA ASP A 54 -19.47 3.77 -0.13
C ASP A 54 -18.18 3.76 0.70
N LEU A 55 -17.53 4.93 0.86
CA LEU A 55 -16.36 5.06 1.74
C LEU A 55 -16.72 4.88 3.21
N LYS A 56 -17.86 5.37 3.67
CA LYS A 56 -18.33 5.15 5.04
C LYS A 56 -18.58 3.67 5.30
N TYR A 57 -19.26 3.00 4.36
CA TYR A 57 -19.50 1.56 4.41
C TYR A 57 -18.20 0.75 4.41
N TYR A 58 -17.26 1.08 3.52
CA TYR A 58 -15.93 0.45 3.49
C TYR A 58 -15.19 0.57 4.82
N ARG A 59 -15.21 1.76 5.44
CA ARG A 59 -14.57 1.99 6.75
C ARG A 59 -15.25 1.22 7.88
N GLU A 60 -16.55 1.03 7.80
CA GLU A 60 -17.30 0.26 8.80
C GLU A 60 -16.95 -1.23 8.71
N ILE A 61 -16.89 -1.78 7.50
CA ILE A 61 -16.43 -3.14 7.22
C ILE A 61 -14.98 -3.36 7.67
N ASN A 62 -14.09 -2.44 7.32
CA ASN A 62 -12.68 -2.55 7.74
C ASN A 62 -12.49 -2.54 9.27
N LYS A 63 -13.35 -1.86 10.02
CA LYS A 63 -13.32 -1.91 11.49
C LYS A 63 -13.75 -3.27 12.03
N GLU A 64 -14.73 -3.90 11.37
CA GLU A 64 -15.28 -5.18 11.81
C GLU A 64 -14.36 -6.35 11.49
N TYR A 65 -13.70 -6.29 10.34
CA TYR A 65 -12.85 -7.39 9.84
C TYR A 65 -11.35 -7.18 10.06
N SER A 66 -10.94 -6.06 10.69
CA SER A 66 -9.54 -5.78 11.10
C SER A 66 -8.50 -6.21 10.07
N THR A 67 -8.56 -5.69 8.87
CA THR A 67 -7.50 -5.94 7.89
C THR A 67 -6.29 -5.10 8.26
N THR A 68 -5.24 -5.74 8.75
CA THR A 68 -3.93 -5.09 8.93
C THR A 68 -3.38 -4.65 7.56
N ASP A 69 -2.69 -3.53 7.55
CA ASP A 69 -1.98 -3.09 6.35
C ASP A 69 -0.93 -4.13 5.97
N PHE A 70 -0.77 -4.35 4.68
CA PHE A 70 0.23 -5.26 4.15
C PHE A 70 0.97 -4.66 2.95
N LEU A 71 2.17 -5.14 2.72
CA LEU A 71 2.98 -4.86 1.54
C LEU A 71 3.13 -6.12 0.70
N VAL A 72 3.22 -5.97 -0.61
CA VAL A 72 3.50 -7.08 -1.52
C VAL A 72 4.85 -6.88 -2.17
N VAL A 73 5.75 -7.84 -1.98
CA VAL A 73 7.07 -7.90 -2.60
C VAL A 73 7.06 -9.00 -3.64
N LEU A 74 7.42 -8.66 -4.88
CA LEU A 74 7.56 -9.65 -5.94
C LEU A 74 9.01 -10.16 -5.98
N PHE A 75 9.16 -11.47 -5.99
CA PHE A 75 10.44 -12.14 -6.02
C PHE A 75 10.54 -13.04 -7.26
N THR A 76 11.57 -12.79 -8.08
CA THR A 76 11.88 -13.57 -9.30
C THR A 76 13.26 -14.18 -9.16
N PRO A 77 13.38 -15.48 -8.84
CA PRO A 77 14.66 -16.16 -8.73
C PRO A 77 15.33 -16.33 -10.11
N LYS A 78 16.64 -16.59 -10.13
CA LYS A 78 17.40 -16.87 -11.37
C LYS A 78 17.11 -18.25 -11.95
N LYS A 79 16.71 -19.21 -11.12
CA LYS A 79 16.30 -20.56 -11.48
C LYS A 79 14.77 -20.67 -11.43
N PRO A 80 14.18 -21.73 -12.00
CA PRO A 80 12.74 -21.97 -11.88
C PRO A 80 12.27 -21.88 -10.42
N LEU A 81 11.10 -21.29 -10.18
CA LEU A 81 10.59 -21.02 -8.84
C LEU A 81 10.49 -22.29 -7.95
N PHE A 82 10.17 -23.43 -8.57
CA PHE A 82 10.02 -24.72 -7.89
C PHE A 82 11.32 -25.56 -7.84
N ASP A 83 12.47 -24.97 -8.22
CA ASP A 83 13.78 -25.59 -7.96
C ASP A 83 14.10 -25.51 -6.45
N PRO A 84 14.67 -26.59 -5.84
CA PRO A 84 14.99 -26.60 -4.42
C PRO A 84 15.85 -25.42 -3.95
N GLU A 85 16.75 -24.91 -4.79
CA GLU A 85 17.55 -23.73 -4.46
C GLU A 85 16.70 -22.46 -4.46
N SER A 86 15.73 -22.33 -5.37
CA SER A 86 14.81 -21.19 -5.41
C SER A 86 13.86 -21.19 -4.22
N ILE A 87 13.34 -22.34 -3.83
CA ILE A 87 12.53 -22.55 -2.61
C ILE A 87 13.31 -22.06 -1.38
N LYS A 88 14.57 -22.50 -1.23
CA LYS A 88 15.43 -22.07 -0.13
C LYS A 88 15.71 -20.55 -0.15
N ASN A 89 15.89 -19.97 -1.33
CA ASN A 89 16.13 -18.54 -1.46
C ASN A 89 14.88 -17.72 -1.11
N VAL A 90 13.70 -18.18 -1.52
CA VAL A 90 12.42 -17.54 -1.13
C VAL A 90 12.23 -17.60 0.37
N ARG A 91 12.43 -18.77 1.03
CA ARG A 91 12.34 -18.91 2.48
C ARG A 91 13.34 -17.98 3.18
N SER A 92 14.60 -17.99 2.78
CA SER A 92 15.60 -17.10 3.36
C SER A 92 15.27 -15.62 3.17
N THR A 93 14.65 -15.25 2.05
CA THR A 93 14.20 -13.86 1.82
C THR A 93 13.00 -13.53 2.71
N ALA A 94 12.03 -14.43 2.84
CA ALA A 94 10.90 -14.27 3.75
C ALA A 94 11.36 -14.07 5.20
N ASP A 95 12.27 -14.92 5.69
CA ASP A 95 12.84 -14.84 7.04
C ASP A 95 13.57 -13.49 7.28
N GLN A 96 14.29 -12.97 6.26
CA GLN A 96 14.96 -11.67 6.35
C GLN A 96 13.95 -10.52 6.40
N LEU A 97 12.89 -10.59 5.64
CA LEU A 97 11.82 -9.59 5.61
C LEU A 97 11.02 -9.59 6.91
N GLU A 98 10.76 -10.77 7.49
CA GLU A 98 10.07 -10.91 8.78
C GLU A 98 10.86 -10.30 9.94
N ASN A 99 12.20 -10.28 9.86
CA ASN A 99 13.05 -9.65 10.86
C ASN A 99 13.11 -8.10 10.72
N LEU A 100 12.41 -7.48 9.78
CA LEU A 100 12.36 -6.02 9.66
C LEU A 100 11.43 -5.43 10.72
N GLU A 101 11.83 -4.28 11.24
CA GLU A 101 10.99 -3.53 12.18
C GLU A 101 9.65 -3.13 11.51
N GLY A 102 8.55 -3.44 12.16
CA GLY A 102 7.20 -3.14 11.67
C GLY A 102 6.52 -4.27 10.90
N VAL A 103 7.22 -5.36 10.57
CA VAL A 103 6.65 -6.56 9.96
C VAL A 103 6.22 -7.53 11.05
N SER A 104 4.98 -8.03 10.97
CA SER A 104 4.45 -9.01 11.92
C SER A 104 4.70 -10.44 11.45
N ASP A 105 4.49 -10.71 10.18
CA ASP A 105 4.70 -12.00 9.52
C ASP A 105 4.83 -11.81 8.00
N VAL A 106 5.40 -12.82 7.33
CA VAL A 106 5.55 -12.84 5.87
C VAL A 106 4.96 -14.13 5.32
N LEU A 107 3.97 -13.99 4.46
CA LEU A 107 3.33 -15.11 3.78
C LEU A 107 3.83 -15.22 2.33
N SER A 108 4.07 -16.44 1.89
CA SER A 108 4.51 -16.76 0.54
C SER A 108 3.78 -17.99 0.00
N TYR A 109 4.09 -18.40 -1.25
CA TYR A 109 3.57 -19.66 -1.76
C TYR A 109 4.08 -20.87 -0.99
N LEU A 110 5.16 -20.75 -0.21
CA LEU A 110 5.72 -21.83 0.62
C LEU A 110 4.80 -22.15 1.80
N ASP A 111 4.01 -21.17 2.26
CA ASP A 111 3.10 -21.27 3.39
C ASP A 111 1.68 -21.68 2.96
N ALA A 112 1.43 -21.69 1.64
CA ALA A 112 0.13 -22.04 1.09
C ALA A 112 -0.10 -23.56 1.15
N PRO A 113 -1.29 -24.02 1.59
CA PRO A 113 -1.62 -25.43 1.65
C PRO A 113 -1.82 -26.02 0.24
N LEU A 114 -1.28 -27.23 0.00
CA LEU A 114 -1.54 -27.98 -1.20
C LEU A 114 -2.89 -28.71 -1.07
N LEU A 115 -3.85 -28.36 -1.94
CA LEU A 115 -5.22 -28.87 -1.88
C LEU A 115 -5.44 -30.09 -2.80
N PHE A 116 -4.63 -30.20 -3.88
CA PHE A 116 -4.78 -31.21 -4.91
C PHE A 116 -3.52 -32.02 -5.17
N SER A 117 -2.49 -31.85 -4.36
CA SER A 117 -1.18 -32.50 -4.54
C SER A 117 -0.69 -33.15 -3.23
N PRO A 118 -1.05 -34.44 -2.99
CA PRO A 118 -1.81 -35.38 -3.81
C PRO A 118 -3.31 -35.14 -3.75
N LYS A 119 -4.07 -35.67 -4.74
CA LYS A 119 -5.52 -35.64 -4.73
C LYS A 119 -6.06 -36.42 -3.55
N MET A 120 -6.69 -35.74 -2.62
CA MET A 120 -7.31 -36.29 -1.42
C MET A 120 -8.81 -35.96 -1.37
N SER A 121 -9.56 -36.72 -0.57
CA SER A 121 -10.96 -36.36 -0.29
C SER A 121 -11.03 -35.15 0.65
N MET A 122 -12.15 -34.43 0.66
CA MET A 122 -12.34 -33.26 1.53
C MET A 122 -12.18 -33.57 3.03
N SER A 123 -12.49 -34.79 3.45
CA SER A 123 -12.30 -35.23 4.84
C SER A 123 -10.82 -35.47 5.19
N GLU A 124 -10.04 -35.92 4.23
CA GLU A 124 -8.59 -36.14 4.43
C GLU A 124 -7.80 -34.83 4.37
N LEU A 125 -8.28 -33.85 3.59
CA LEU A 125 -7.69 -32.52 3.50
C LEU A 125 -7.69 -31.80 4.85
N ALA A 126 -8.76 -31.90 5.63
CA ALA A 126 -8.87 -31.21 6.91
C ALA A 126 -7.77 -31.62 7.92
N ASP A 127 -7.29 -32.86 7.83
CA ASP A 127 -6.33 -33.43 8.77
C ASP A 127 -4.89 -33.53 8.21
N ASN A 128 -4.70 -33.35 6.89
CA ASN A 128 -3.43 -33.63 6.20
C ASN A 128 -3.03 -32.53 5.20
N LEU A 129 -3.37 -31.29 5.46
CA LEU A 129 -2.89 -30.17 4.64
C LEU A 129 -1.36 -30.08 4.72
N LYS A 130 -0.71 -30.20 3.57
CA LYS A 130 0.74 -30.08 3.44
C LYS A 130 1.11 -28.78 2.73
N THR A 131 2.26 -28.28 3.07
CA THR A 131 2.93 -27.19 2.34
C THR A 131 4.03 -27.74 1.43
N ILE A 132 4.53 -26.94 0.53
CA ILE A 132 5.54 -27.37 -0.46
C ILE A 132 6.88 -27.81 0.18
N GLU A 133 7.15 -27.35 1.40
CA GLU A 133 8.41 -27.65 2.12
C GLU A 133 8.37 -28.97 2.90
N GLU A 134 7.20 -29.61 2.99
CA GLU A 134 7.08 -30.84 3.75
C GLU A 134 7.64 -32.06 3.01
N GLU A 135 8.11 -33.05 3.79
CA GLU A 135 8.67 -34.28 3.24
C GLU A 135 7.62 -35.07 2.44
N GLY A 136 8.05 -35.58 1.28
CA GLY A 136 7.24 -36.42 0.41
C GLY A 136 6.30 -35.68 -0.52
N VAL A 137 6.40 -34.36 -0.62
CA VAL A 137 5.66 -33.56 -1.59
C VAL A 137 6.31 -33.68 -2.98
N ASP A 138 5.50 -34.00 -3.99
CA ASP A 138 5.93 -33.97 -5.40
C ASP A 138 5.92 -32.53 -5.92
N LEU A 139 7.10 -31.95 -6.12
CA LEU A 139 7.27 -30.58 -6.60
C LEU A 139 6.67 -30.34 -7.98
N ASN A 140 6.54 -31.37 -8.84
CA ASN A 140 5.93 -31.22 -10.15
C ASN A 140 4.41 -31.09 -10.05
N LEU A 141 3.77 -31.89 -9.16
CA LEU A 141 2.35 -31.77 -8.90
C LEU A 141 2.04 -30.46 -8.19
N ALA A 142 2.82 -30.07 -7.19
CA ALA A 142 2.68 -28.78 -6.53
C ALA A 142 2.79 -27.61 -7.52
N LYS A 143 3.79 -27.64 -8.41
CA LYS A 143 3.93 -26.63 -9.48
C LYS A 143 2.67 -26.52 -10.35
N GLN A 144 2.12 -27.66 -10.79
CA GLN A 144 0.89 -27.66 -11.58
C GLN A 144 -0.27 -27.06 -10.80
N GLU A 145 -0.41 -27.41 -9.53
CA GLU A 145 -1.45 -26.86 -8.68
C GLU A 145 -1.34 -25.34 -8.56
N PHE A 146 -0.14 -24.81 -8.31
CA PHE A 146 0.07 -23.35 -8.23
C PHE A 146 -0.17 -22.62 -9.54
N GLN A 147 0.08 -23.26 -10.68
CA GLN A 147 -0.12 -22.65 -12.00
C GLN A 147 -1.57 -22.77 -12.51
N ASP A 148 -2.28 -23.84 -12.17
CA ASP A 148 -3.60 -24.14 -12.72
C ASP A 148 -4.75 -23.77 -11.77
N SER A 149 -4.48 -23.68 -10.46
CA SER A 149 -5.50 -23.36 -9.47
C SER A 149 -5.84 -21.85 -9.48
N PRO A 150 -7.11 -21.49 -9.61
CA PRO A 150 -7.54 -20.08 -9.54
C PRO A 150 -7.32 -19.46 -8.15
N LEU A 151 -7.01 -20.26 -7.13
CA LEU A 151 -6.69 -19.78 -5.77
C LEU A 151 -5.24 -19.30 -5.65
N TYR A 152 -4.35 -19.75 -6.53
CA TYR A 152 -2.91 -19.50 -6.40
C TYR A 152 -2.31 -18.77 -7.61
N THR A 153 -2.82 -19.09 -8.82
CA THR A 153 -2.29 -18.47 -10.03
C THR A 153 -2.64 -16.97 -10.08
N GLU A 154 -1.64 -16.16 -10.45
CA GLU A 154 -1.71 -14.69 -10.48
C GLU A 154 -1.94 -14.01 -9.12
N LEU A 155 -2.09 -14.79 -8.03
CA LEU A 155 -2.13 -14.27 -6.66
C LEU A 155 -0.82 -14.53 -5.92
N LEU A 156 -0.38 -15.77 -5.86
CA LEU A 156 0.85 -16.18 -5.18
C LEU A 156 1.99 -16.45 -6.15
N VAL A 157 1.67 -17.02 -7.31
CA VAL A 157 2.65 -17.38 -8.36
C VAL A 157 2.17 -16.84 -9.69
N SER A 158 3.09 -16.25 -10.47
CA SER A 158 2.81 -15.79 -11.81
C SER A 158 2.42 -16.95 -12.75
N LYS A 159 1.66 -16.67 -13.77
CA LYS A 159 1.16 -17.66 -14.75
C LYS A 159 2.28 -18.46 -15.43
N ASP A 160 3.43 -17.86 -15.64
CA ASP A 160 4.62 -18.52 -16.16
C ASP A 160 5.41 -19.32 -15.11
N GLY A 161 5.02 -19.24 -13.82
CA GLY A 161 5.67 -19.94 -12.72
C GLY A 161 7.09 -19.45 -12.42
N GLN A 162 7.41 -18.20 -12.76
CA GLN A 162 8.76 -17.66 -12.56
C GLN A 162 8.85 -16.65 -11.40
N THR A 163 7.73 -16.02 -11.04
CA THR A 163 7.69 -14.98 -10.01
C THR A 163 6.69 -15.39 -8.92
N THR A 164 7.03 -15.10 -7.68
CA THR A 164 6.14 -15.26 -6.53
C THR A 164 5.91 -13.92 -5.81
N ALA A 165 4.77 -13.81 -5.16
CA ALA A 165 4.46 -12.72 -4.26
C ALA A 165 4.80 -13.13 -2.80
N LEU A 166 5.41 -12.21 -2.07
CA LEU A 166 5.62 -12.27 -0.63
C LEU A 166 4.73 -11.18 -0.02
N GLN A 167 3.76 -11.57 0.77
CA GLN A 167 2.89 -10.65 1.49
C GLN A 167 3.47 -10.40 2.89
N LEU A 168 3.87 -9.17 3.14
CA LEU A 168 4.37 -8.73 4.43
C LEU A 168 3.22 -8.07 5.20
N ASN A 169 2.74 -8.72 6.23
CA ASN A 169 1.76 -8.14 7.13
C ASN A 169 2.47 -7.20 8.11
N LEU A 170 1.93 -6.00 8.32
CA LEU A 170 2.54 -5.01 9.19
C LEU A 170 1.92 -5.07 10.58
N HIS A 171 2.70 -4.70 11.59
CA HIS A 171 2.14 -4.49 12.93
C HIS A 171 1.14 -3.33 12.92
N GLU A 172 0.04 -3.48 13.65
CA GLU A 172 -0.92 -2.42 13.86
C GLU A 172 -0.26 -1.22 14.55
N ASN A 173 -0.36 -0.05 13.92
CA ASN A 173 0.17 1.18 14.50
C ASN A 173 -0.94 1.96 15.21
N ILE A 174 -1.16 1.62 16.48
CA ILE A 174 -2.24 2.19 17.31
C ILE A 174 -2.15 3.72 17.40
N GLU A 175 -0.94 4.29 17.47
CA GLU A 175 -0.76 5.75 17.53
C GLU A 175 -1.18 6.42 16.22
N TYR A 176 -0.81 5.84 15.10
CA TYR A 176 -1.22 6.31 13.78
C TYR A 176 -2.73 6.24 13.61
N ASP A 177 -3.34 5.12 13.97
CA ASP A 177 -4.79 4.92 13.87
C ASP A 177 -5.57 5.90 14.74
N GLN A 178 -5.12 6.14 15.98
CA GLN A 178 -5.70 7.16 16.84
C GLN A 178 -5.56 8.58 16.26
N ALA A 179 -4.42 8.90 15.67
CA ALA A 179 -4.19 10.20 15.02
C ALA A 179 -5.11 10.39 13.81
N ILE A 180 -5.28 9.36 12.98
CA ILE A 180 -6.20 9.34 11.84
C ILE A 180 -7.65 9.52 12.32
N GLN A 181 -8.10 8.76 13.31
CA GLN A 181 -9.46 8.88 13.87
C GLN A 181 -9.72 10.28 14.44
N LYS A 182 -8.73 10.86 15.12
CA LYS A 182 -8.82 12.23 15.63
C LYS A 182 -8.93 13.26 14.49
N ARG A 183 -8.15 13.08 13.42
CA ARG A 183 -8.21 13.92 12.22
C ARG A 183 -9.61 13.89 11.61
N TYR A 184 -10.18 12.71 11.42
CA TYR A 184 -11.54 12.57 10.86
C TYR A 184 -12.60 13.25 11.72
N LYS A 185 -12.55 13.07 13.04
CA LYS A 185 -13.49 13.74 13.96
C LYS A 185 -13.41 15.27 13.87
N LEU A 186 -12.19 15.81 13.81
CA LEU A 186 -11.99 17.27 13.70
C LEU A 186 -12.48 17.81 12.36
N ARG A 187 -12.27 17.07 11.27
CA ARG A 187 -12.77 17.46 9.94
C ARG A 187 -14.30 17.41 9.89
N GLN A 188 -14.91 16.38 10.45
CA GLN A 188 -16.37 16.29 10.52
C GLN A 188 -16.96 17.49 11.28
N GLN A 189 -16.41 17.85 12.42
CA GLN A 189 -16.83 19.03 13.18
C GLN A 189 -16.69 20.35 12.39
N LEU A 190 -15.68 20.46 11.54
CA LEU A 190 -15.50 21.63 10.68
C LEU A 190 -16.53 21.69 9.54
N ILE A 191 -16.99 20.54 9.05
CA ILE A 191 -18.04 20.45 8.03
C ILE A 191 -19.39 20.79 8.66
N ASP A 192 -19.73 20.12 9.76
CA ASP A 192 -20.99 20.32 10.48
C ASP A 192 -21.13 21.78 10.97
N GLY A 193 -20.05 22.39 11.49
CA GLY A 193 -20.05 23.80 11.91
C GLY A 193 -20.12 24.82 10.76
N ARG A 194 -19.90 24.42 9.49
CA ARG A 194 -20.13 25.27 8.31
C ARG A 194 -21.56 25.19 7.82
N GLU A 195 -22.27 24.08 8.03
CA GLU A 195 -23.67 23.94 7.65
C GLU A 195 -24.60 24.74 8.59
N ASP A 196 -24.19 24.96 9.84
CA ASP A 196 -24.94 25.77 10.80
C ASP A 196 -24.81 27.29 10.55
N ASP A 197 -23.85 27.74 9.74
CA ASP A 197 -23.61 29.16 9.43
C ASP A 197 -24.25 29.61 8.09
N ILE A 198 -25.06 28.78 7.39
CA ILE A 198 -25.77 29.09 6.15
C ILE A 198 -27.30 29.09 6.39
#